data_8c4b56629313778401ad27cd6585ce0c
#
_entry.id   8c4b56629313778401ad27cd6585ce0c
#
_cell.length_a   1.000
_cell.length_b   1.000
_cell.length_c   1.000
_cell.angle_alpha   90.00
_cell.angle_beta   90.00
_cell.angle_gamma   90.00
#
_symmetry.space_group_name_H-M   'P 1'
#
loop_
_entity.id
_entity.type
_entity.pdbx_description
1 polymer ?
#
loop_
_entity_poly.entity_id
_entity_poly.type
_entity_poly.pdbx_seq_one_letter_code
_entity_poly.pdbx_strand_id
1 'polypeptide(L)'
;MKIFKFMTLALVAMLGFSSCSEDCGHNFIEYDYSEALIGTWTYIAEDGLAEAMVINPDGSFEVTGVMKGGSLYEEKGTIKVVNNKVSLVFEGDKDVIEGRLELVAGKSLSIVLNEEYDIRLTYDYCEKDLSKEIVGMWVCTQEVFGQEEESVAIKTYTEDGKSYLTAYMSEVDGYLNQMETNYKVIGNLQIGWTKETSDSPSQYIAIVLDIIPNGTELGDIMTHYNPIYNTTATFVRVKQDINLNGKTYDYSSAYVTNAKGKDEDFTILNGTFNIDNINAGDFDVILGAGLYCVELNANSIKHKSRPYGEDVEVVTPITVDGNKVTLDFSTLYPALRKVDMYMYQSVNDSQLHMYMHTNAFINYFANLEVMSLLKYGEIDPTDAAAVEKVFTNMEARVESINVSFVMKARK
;
A
#
# COMPACT_ATOMS: atom_id res chain seq x y z
N MET A 1 -27.81 14.22 -12.82
CA MET A 1 -27.82 15.70 -12.62
C MET A 1 -26.45 16.02 -12.08
N LYS A 2 -25.64 16.71 -12.85
CA LYS A 2 -24.20 16.84 -12.63
C LYS A 2 -23.92 17.66 -11.36
N ILE A 3 -23.06 17.17 -10.50
CA ILE A 3 -22.81 17.77 -9.17
C ILE A 3 -22.00 19.05 -9.28
N PHE A 4 -21.18 19.18 -10.32
CA PHE A 4 -20.58 20.46 -10.65
C PHE A 4 -21.66 21.53 -10.91
N LYS A 5 -22.81 21.12 -11.46
CA LYS A 5 -23.98 22.01 -11.54
C LYS A 5 -24.55 22.39 -10.17
N PHE A 6 -24.32 21.59 -9.13
CA PHE A 6 -24.75 21.96 -7.77
C PHE A 6 -23.80 22.98 -7.13
N MET A 7 -22.49 22.84 -7.33
CA MET A 7 -21.53 23.87 -6.92
C MET A 7 -21.71 25.12 -7.80
N THR A 8 -21.88 24.95 -9.12
CA THR A 8 -22.15 26.06 -10.05
C THR A 8 -23.50 26.71 -9.79
N LEU A 9 -24.55 25.96 -9.44
CA LEU A 9 -25.87 26.52 -9.12
C LEU A 9 -25.87 27.29 -7.81
N ALA A 10 -25.13 26.83 -6.80
CA ALA A 10 -24.91 27.59 -5.57
C ALA A 10 -24.08 28.86 -5.83
N LEU A 11 -23.11 28.80 -6.74
CA LEU A 11 -22.30 29.95 -7.17
C LEU A 11 -23.09 30.95 -8.01
N VAL A 12 -23.85 30.48 -9.01
CA VAL A 12 -24.66 31.35 -9.89
C VAL A 12 -25.75 32.08 -9.11
N ALA A 13 -26.32 31.47 -8.08
CA ALA A 13 -27.27 32.15 -7.18
C ALA A 13 -26.62 33.30 -6.38
N MET A 14 -25.29 33.30 -6.19
CA MET A 14 -24.55 34.34 -5.46
C MET A 14 -23.91 35.38 -6.38
N LEU A 15 -23.75 35.12 -7.68
CA LEU A 15 -23.12 36.05 -8.63
C LEU A 15 -24.05 37.16 -9.18
N GLY A 16 -25.27 37.26 -8.65
CA GLY A 16 -26.27 38.22 -9.07
C GLY A 16 -26.02 39.71 -8.74
N PHE A 17 -24.86 40.09 -8.19
CA PHE A 17 -24.61 41.49 -7.81
C PHE A 17 -23.22 42.01 -8.17
N SER A 18 -23.31 43.07 -8.96
CA SER A 18 -22.40 44.21 -9.16
C SER A 18 -21.14 44.03 -9.99
N SER A 19 -21.25 44.57 -11.16
CA SER A 19 -20.13 45.21 -11.83
C SER A 19 -19.83 46.57 -11.15
N CYS A 20 -18.61 46.75 -10.65
CA CYS A 20 -18.01 48.08 -10.53
C CYS A 20 -16.65 48.06 -11.21
N SER A 21 -16.59 48.75 -12.34
CA SER A 21 -15.35 49.08 -13.00
C SER A 21 -14.72 50.30 -12.32
N GLU A 22 -13.52 50.16 -11.78
CA GLU A 22 -12.60 51.28 -11.63
C GLU A 22 -11.28 50.93 -12.29
N ASP A 23 -11.06 51.69 -13.36
CA ASP A 23 -9.86 51.71 -14.20
C ASP A 23 -8.74 52.39 -13.39
N CYS A 24 -7.88 51.62 -12.76
CA CYS A 24 -6.59 52.10 -12.28
C CYS A 24 -5.53 51.71 -13.29
N GLY A 25 -5.13 52.66 -14.11
CA GLY A 25 -4.09 52.52 -15.12
C GLY A 25 -2.73 52.12 -14.51
N HIS A 26 -2.49 50.87 -14.43
CA HIS A 26 -1.16 50.29 -14.29
C HIS A 26 -0.81 49.57 -15.59
N ASN A 27 0.38 49.85 -16.13
CA ASN A 27 0.99 49.09 -17.22
C ASN A 27 1.16 47.65 -16.74
N PHE A 28 0.16 46.81 -16.98
CA PHE A 28 0.25 45.37 -16.73
C PHE A 28 1.14 44.79 -17.84
N ILE A 29 2.23 44.14 -17.42
CA ILE A 29 2.98 43.24 -18.28
C ILE A 29 2.00 42.09 -18.58
N GLU A 30 1.65 41.93 -19.84
CA GLU A 30 0.84 40.84 -20.32
C GLU A 30 1.68 39.55 -20.13
N TYR A 31 1.45 38.83 -19.05
CA TYR A 31 2.03 37.48 -18.88
C TYR A 31 1.15 36.51 -19.67
N ASP A 32 1.74 35.89 -20.67
CA ASP A 32 1.15 34.72 -21.31
C ASP A 32 1.35 33.50 -20.39
N TYR A 33 0.34 33.20 -19.57
CA TYR A 33 0.35 32.03 -18.68
C TYR A 33 0.07 30.72 -19.42
N SER A 34 -0.17 30.73 -20.72
CA SER A 34 -0.64 29.58 -21.47
C SER A 34 0.32 28.37 -21.34
N GLU A 35 1.62 28.60 -21.52
CA GLU A 35 2.61 27.52 -21.41
C GLU A 35 2.76 27.00 -19.97
N ALA A 36 2.67 27.88 -18.98
CA ALA A 36 2.84 27.52 -17.57
C ALA A 36 1.62 26.77 -16.99
N LEU A 37 0.49 26.79 -17.69
CA LEU A 37 -0.71 26.05 -17.31
C LEU A 37 -0.73 24.62 -17.84
N ILE A 38 0.02 24.34 -18.91
CA ILE A 38 0.03 23.02 -19.54
C ILE A 38 0.55 21.99 -18.55
N GLY A 39 -0.19 20.89 -18.40
CA GLY A 39 0.21 19.78 -17.55
C GLY A 39 -0.92 19.18 -16.76
N THR A 40 -0.56 18.37 -15.78
CA THR A 40 -1.49 17.70 -14.89
C THR A 40 -1.49 18.37 -13.53
N TRP A 41 -2.66 18.61 -13.01
CA TRP A 41 -2.92 19.31 -11.76
C TRP A 41 -3.83 18.46 -10.90
N THR A 42 -3.51 18.26 -9.62
CA THR A 42 -4.32 17.46 -8.69
C THR A 42 -4.89 18.33 -7.58
N TYR A 43 -6.13 18.06 -7.21
CA TYR A 43 -6.83 18.72 -6.12
C TYR A 43 -7.38 17.69 -5.15
N ILE A 44 -7.21 17.95 -3.86
CA ILE A 44 -7.74 17.13 -2.78
C ILE A 44 -8.46 18.05 -1.82
N ALA A 45 -9.76 17.85 -1.68
CA ALA A 45 -10.59 18.61 -0.73
C ALA A 45 -10.59 17.93 0.65
N GLU A 46 -10.87 18.73 1.67
CA GLU A 46 -10.99 18.25 3.06
C GLU A 46 -12.10 17.21 3.26
N ASP A 47 -13.12 17.21 2.40
CA ASP A 47 -14.24 16.26 2.45
C ASP A 47 -13.93 14.92 1.75
N GLY A 48 -12.72 14.76 1.21
CA GLY A 48 -12.25 13.54 0.54
C GLY A 48 -12.52 13.52 -0.97
N LEU A 49 -13.04 14.61 -1.57
CA LEU A 49 -13.03 14.77 -3.02
C LEU A 49 -11.56 14.79 -3.50
N ALA A 50 -11.28 14.01 -4.53
CA ALA A 50 -9.98 14.07 -5.20
C ALA A 50 -10.18 14.07 -6.71
N GLU A 51 -9.49 14.97 -7.39
CA GLU A 51 -9.58 15.13 -8.85
C GLU A 51 -8.23 15.45 -9.47
N ALA A 52 -8.12 15.13 -10.75
CA ALA A 52 -7.02 15.53 -11.61
C ALA A 52 -7.57 16.34 -12.80
N MET A 53 -6.93 17.45 -13.08
CA MET A 53 -7.18 18.29 -14.24
C MET A 53 -5.98 18.23 -15.17
N VAL A 54 -6.20 17.87 -16.41
CA VAL A 54 -5.17 17.90 -17.47
C VAL A 54 -5.45 19.08 -18.38
N ILE A 55 -4.50 20.00 -18.51
CA ILE A 55 -4.58 21.16 -19.41
C ILE A 55 -3.66 20.92 -20.59
N ASN A 56 -4.23 20.97 -21.79
CA ASN A 56 -3.52 20.73 -23.04
C ASN A 56 -2.98 22.05 -23.66
N PRO A 57 -2.01 21.97 -24.60
CA PRO A 57 -1.43 23.14 -25.27
C PRO A 57 -2.44 23.99 -26.05
N ASP A 58 -3.57 23.41 -26.46
CA ASP A 58 -4.64 24.14 -27.19
C ASP A 58 -5.63 24.86 -26.26
N GLY A 59 -5.39 24.79 -24.94
CA GLY A 59 -6.26 25.36 -23.93
C GLY A 59 -7.48 24.48 -23.59
N SER A 60 -7.59 23.28 -24.15
CA SER A 60 -8.59 22.33 -23.69
C SER A 60 -8.18 21.75 -22.33
N PHE A 61 -9.15 21.41 -21.52
CA PHE A 61 -8.91 20.69 -20.28
C PHE A 61 -9.89 19.53 -20.07
N GLU A 62 -9.41 18.53 -19.33
CA GLU A 62 -10.22 17.43 -18.84
C GLU A 62 -10.05 17.34 -17.33
N VAL A 63 -11.16 17.21 -16.59
CA VAL A 63 -11.17 16.96 -15.15
C VAL A 63 -11.76 15.57 -14.94
N THR A 64 -11.08 14.77 -14.15
CA THR A 64 -11.58 13.47 -13.71
C THR A 64 -11.44 13.38 -12.20
N GLY A 65 -12.52 13.02 -11.50
CA GLY A 65 -12.47 12.97 -10.05
C GLY A 65 -13.46 11.99 -9.44
N VAL A 66 -13.26 11.72 -8.14
CA VAL A 66 -14.11 10.86 -7.33
C VAL A 66 -14.61 11.62 -6.12
N MET A 67 -15.92 11.60 -5.95
CA MET A 67 -16.58 12.23 -4.82
C MET A 67 -16.66 11.28 -3.62
N LYS A 68 -16.85 11.84 -2.44
CA LYS A 68 -17.02 11.09 -1.17
C LYS A 68 -18.02 9.94 -1.23
N GLY A 69 -19.02 10.00 -2.09
CA GLY A 69 -20.00 8.92 -2.29
C GLY A 69 -19.54 7.80 -3.24
N GLY A 70 -18.28 7.80 -3.71
CA GLY A 70 -17.77 6.82 -4.66
C GLY A 70 -18.32 7.02 -6.08
N SER A 71 -18.76 8.22 -6.44
CA SER A 71 -19.23 8.56 -7.77
C SER A 71 -18.12 9.20 -8.58
N LEU A 72 -17.89 8.68 -9.79
CA LEU A 72 -17.02 9.29 -10.78
C LEU A 72 -17.70 10.51 -11.40
N TYR A 73 -16.93 11.56 -11.64
CA TYR A 73 -17.31 12.60 -12.56
C TYR A 73 -16.17 12.90 -13.53
N GLU A 74 -16.56 13.26 -14.73
CA GLU A 74 -15.65 13.65 -15.80
C GLU A 74 -16.23 14.88 -16.47
N GLU A 75 -15.42 15.92 -16.58
CA GLU A 75 -15.80 17.16 -17.23
C GLU A 75 -14.68 17.57 -18.22
N LYS A 76 -15.09 18.18 -19.32
CA LYS A 76 -14.20 18.71 -20.35
C LYS A 76 -14.55 20.15 -20.63
N GLY A 77 -13.59 20.89 -21.11
CA GLY A 77 -13.84 22.28 -21.45
C GLY A 77 -12.63 22.98 -22.05
N THR A 78 -12.70 24.30 -22.08
CA THR A 78 -11.60 25.15 -22.46
C THR A 78 -11.31 26.18 -21.38
N ILE A 79 -10.02 26.44 -21.15
CA ILE A 79 -9.51 27.43 -20.22
C ILE A 79 -8.86 28.55 -21.04
N LYS A 80 -9.20 29.78 -20.73
CA LYS A 80 -8.56 30.95 -21.30
C LYS A 80 -8.11 31.87 -20.17
N VAL A 81 -6.89 32.35 -20.26
CA VAL A 81 -6.33 33.28 -19.28
C VAL A 81 -5.89 34.56 -19.98
N VAL A 82 -6.35 35.69 -19.48
CA VAL A 82 -5.96 37.02 -19.94
C VAL A 82 -5.76 37.89 -18.70
N ASN A 83 -4.55 38.41 -18.50
CA ASN A 83 -4.24 39.33 -17.40
C ASN A 83 -4.74 38.79 -16.02
N ASN A 84 -4.41 37.57 -15.67
CA ASN A 84 -4.84 36.88 -14.44
C ASN A 84 -6.35 36.60 -14.34
N LYS A 85 -7.15 37.00 -15.32
CA LYS A 85 -8.54 36.57 -15.40
C LYS A 85 -8.61 35.22 -16.09
N VAL A 86 -9.23 34.27 -15.46
CA VAL A 86 -9.48 32.93 -16.01
C VAL A 86 -10.94 32.84 -16.44
N SER A 87 -11.17 32.29 -17.60
CA SER A 87 -12.50 31.95 -18.10
C SER A 87 -12.54 30.46 -18.39
N LEU A 88 -13.44 29.74 -17.77
CA LEU A 88 -13.68 28.31 -17.98
C LEU A 88 -15.00 28.11 -18.70
N VAL A 89 -14.99 27.33 -19.77
CA VAL A 89 -16.19 26.96 -20.53
C VAL A 89 -16.26 25.43 -20.55
N PHE A 90 -17.24 24.86 -19.91
CA PHE A 90 -17.45 23.42 -19.89
C PHE A 90 -18.20 22.95 -21.15
N GLU A 91 -17.83 21.78 -21.65
CA GLU A 91 -18.44 21.21 -22.84
C GLU A 91 -19.94 20.97 -22.64
N GLY A 92 -20.74 21.52 -23.55
CA GLY A 92 -22.21 21.45 -23.50
C GLY A 92 -22.87 22.45 -22.56
N ASP A 93 -22.13 23.34 -21.90
CA ASP A 93 -22.64 24.48 -21.18
C ASP A 93 -22.47 25.76 -21.98
N LYS A 94 -23.41 26.70 -21.79
CA LYS A 94 -23.34 28.03 -22.41
C LYS A 94 -22.73 29.07 -21.47
N ASP A 95 -22.63 28.74 -20.23
CA ASP A 95 -22.20 29.67 -19.20
C ASP A 95 -20.66 29.66 -19.12
N VAL A 96 -20.09 30.84 -18.99
CA VAL A 96 -18.67 31.05 -18.78
C VAL A 96 -18.47 31.26 -17.28
N ILE A 97 -17.61 30.44 -16.66
CA ILE A 97 -17.20 30.68 -15.30
C ILE A 97 -15.97 31.56 -15.31
N GLU A 98 -16.08 32.73 -14.73
CA GLU A 98 -14.98 33.71 -14.63
C GLU A 98 -14.40 33.67 -13.20
N GLY A 99 -13.10 33.86 -13.11
CA GLY A 99 -12.39 33.94 -11.86
C GLY A 99 -11.03 34.65 -12.02
N ARG A 100 -10.30 34.69 -10.92
CA ARG A 100 -8.91 35.16 -10.92
C ARG A 100 -7.97 33.96 -10.77
N LEU A 101 -6.93 33.99 -11.60
CA LEU A 101 -5.88 32.98 -11.56
C LEU A 101 -4.71 33.43 -10.69
N GLU A 102 -4.29 32.54 -9.79
CA GLU A 102 -3.02 32.65 -9.10
C GLU A 102 -2.20 31.41 -9.47
N LEU A 103 -1.08 31.62 -10.15
CA LEU A 103 -0.22 30.54 -10.63
C LEU A 103 1.18 30.67 -10.06
N VAL A 104 1.65 29.60 -9.45
CA VAL A 104 3.07 29.40 -9.14
C VAL A 104 3.56 28.28 -10.05
N ALA A 105 4.28 28.66 -11.10
CA ALA A 105 4.71 27.73 -12.15
C ALA A 105 5.39 26.47 -11.57
N GLY A 106 4.94 25.30 -12.02
CA GLY A 106 5.42 23.99 -11.56
C GLY A 106 5.14 23.69 -10.09
N LYS A 107 4.23 24.41 -9.43
CA LYS A 107 3.86 24.17 -8.02
C LYS A 107 2.36 24.15 -7.80
N SER A 108 1.67 25.28 -8.01
CA SER A 108 0.26 25.39 -7.68
C SER A 108 -0.49 26.29 -8.64
N LEU A 109 -1.75 25.95 -8.86
CA LEU A 109 -2.73 26.66 -9.64
C LEU A 109 -3.95 26.93 -8.76
N SER A 110 -4.23 28.19 -8.44
CA SER A 110 -5.45 28.56 -7.74
C SER A 110 -6.41 29.33 -8.64
N ILE A 111 -7.65 28.88 -8.69
CA ILE A 111 -8.75 29.57 -9.36
C ILE A 111 -9.64 30.14 -8.27
N VAL A 112 -9.61 31.47 -8.15
CA VAL A 112 -10.42 32.22 -7.18
C VAL A 112 -11.72 32.64 -7.87
N LEU A 113 -12.81 31.96 -7.52
CA LEU A 113 -14.13 32.18 -8.11
C LEU A 113 -14.90 33.29 -7.44
N ASN A 114 -14.69 33.47 -6.14
CA ASN A 114 -15.31 34.55 -5.37
C ASN A 114 -14.40 34.96 -4.22
N GLU A 115 -13.95 36.23 -4.22
CA GLU A 115 -13.05 36.76 -3.20
C GLU A 115 -13.79 37.07 -1.88
N GLU A 116 -15.07 37.48 -1.95
CA GLU A 116 -15.85 37.85 -0.77
C GLU A 116 -16.12 36.62 0.13
N TYR A 117 -16.34 35.47 -0.49
CA TYR A 117 -16.63 34.20 0.22
C TYR A 117 -15.46 33.23 0.20
N ASP A 118 -14.27 33.67 -0.25
CA ASP A 118 -13.04 32.86 -0.37
C ASP A 118 -13.27 31.51 -1.09
N ILE A 119 -14.10 31.53 -2.13
CA ILE A 119 -14.32 30.34 -2.96
C ILE A 119 -13.12 30.18 -3.88
N ARG A 120 -12.27 29.21 -3.53
CA ARG A 120 -10.99 28.96 -4.17
C ARG A 120 -10.80 27.47 -4.41
N LEU A 121 -10.37 27.11 -5.63
CA LEU A 121 -9.89 25.78 -5.98
C LEU A 121 -8.39 25.86 -6.16
N THR A 122 -7.64 25.13 -5.34
CA THR A 122 -6.18 25.12 -5.39
C THR A 122 -5.69 23.73 -5.77
N TYR A 123 -5.07 23.64 -6.92
CA TYR A 123 -4.48 22.42 -7.45
C TYR A 123 -2.98 22.45 -7.26
N ASP A 124 -2.40 21.29 -6.96
CA ASP A 124 -0.97 21.06 -6.94
C ASP A 124 -0.50 20.54 -8.30
N TYR A 125 0.65 21.03 -8.77
CA TYR A 125 1.24 20.55 -10.01
C TYR A 125 1.75 19.12 -9.85
N CYS A 126 1.33 18.26 -10.76
CA CYS A 126 1.81 16.89 -10.81
C CYS A 126 2.96 16.76 -11.81
N GLU A 127 4.18 16.71 -11.29
CA GLU A 127 5.41 16.65 -12.11
C GLU A 127 5.55 15.30 -12.84
N LYS A 128 5.02 14.22 -12.24
CA LYS A 128 5.22 12.85 -12.71
C LYS A 128 3.91 12.20 -13.13
N ASP A 129 3.91 11.55 -14.27
CA ASP A 129 2.86 10.61 -14.63
C ASP A 129 3.27 9.21 -14.16
N LEU A 130 2.61 8.72 -13.12
CA LEU A 130 2.90 7.43 -12.48
C LEU A 130 2.16 6.26 -13.13
N SER A 131 1.52 6.46 -14.27
CA SER A 131 0.70 5.43 -14.94
C SER A 131 1.49 4.16 -15.31
N LYS A 132 2.78 4.32 -15.62
CA LYS A 132 3.69 3.19 -15.95
C LYS A 132 4.42 2.67 -14.73
N GLU A 133 4.81 3.58 -13.84
CA GLU A 133 5.57 3.26 -12.66
C GLU A 133 4.77 2.42 -11.66
N ILE A 134 3.44 2.56 -11.63
CA ILE A 134 2.59 1.76 -10.74
C ILE A 134 2.55 0.28 -11.14
N VAL A 135 2.75 -0.05 -12.43
CA VAL A 135 2.62 -1.42 -12.93
C VAL A 135 3.60 -2.36 -12.25
N GLY A 136 3.10 -3.50 -11.78
CA GLY A 136 3.86 -4.53 -11.08
C GLY A 136 3.22 -5.01 -9.79
N MET A 137 3.96 -5.75 -9.00
CA MET A 137 3.52 -6.31 -7.73
C MET A 137 4.10 -5.50 -6.56
N TRP A 138 3.26 -5.19 -5.60
CA TRP A 138 3.56 -4.38 -4.44
C TRP A 138 3.06 -5.05 -3.17
N VAL A 139 3.86 -5.10 -2.13
CA VAL A 139 3.47 -5.65 -0.83
C VAL A 139 3.45 -4.58 0.25
N CYS A 140 2.38 -4.57 1.04
CA CYS A 140 2.25 -3.79 2.25
C CYS A 140 2.19 -4.75 3.44
N THR A 141 3.01 -4.52 4.45
CA THR A 141 3.08 -5.33 5.68
C THR A 141 2.59 -4.57 6.91
N GLN A 142 1.91 -3.47 6.70
CA GLN A 142 1.27 -2.65 7.74
C GLN A 142 -0.23 -2.83 7.67
N GLU A 143 -0.95 -2.33 8.68
CA GLU A 143 -2.40 -2.19 8.59
C GLU A 143 -2.79 -1.45 7.32
N VAL A 144 -3.61 -2.11 6.50
CA VAL A 144 -4.11 -1.53 5.27
C VAL A 144 -5.50 -0.96 5.55
N PHE A 145 -5.66 0.33 5.36
CA PHE A 145 -6.95 1.04 5.49
C PHE A 145 -7.60 0.96 6.88
N GLY A 146 -6.79 0.81 7.95
CA GLY A 146 -7.30 0.76 9.33
C GLY A 146 -8.11 -0.49 9.65
N GLN A 147 -7.93 -1.57 8.90
CA GLN A 147 -8.51 -2.87 9.18
C GLN A 147 -7.53 -3.69 10.01
N GLU A 148 -7.87 -3.93 11.27
CA GLU A 148 -7.03 -4.65 12.24
C GLU A 148 -6.74 -6.12 11.83
N GLU A 149 -7.49 -6.65 10.87
CA GLU A 149 -7.43 -8.07 10.48
C GLU A 149 -6.47 -8.37 9.33
N GLU A 150 -6.03 -7.37 8.59
CA GLU A 150 -5.14 -7.55 7.44
C GLU A 150 -3.67 -7.32 7.82
N SER A 151 -2.87 -8.37 7.82
CA SER A 151 -1.43 -8.28 8.10
C SER A 151 -0.57 -8.10 6.87
N VAL A 152 -1.05 -8.53 5.70
CA VAL A 152 -0.37 -8.37 4.41
C VAL A 152 -1.39 -8.07 3.33
N ALA A 153 -1.17 -7.02 2.57
CA ALA A 153 -1.87 -6.75 1.33
C ALA A 153 -0.90 -6.74 0.16
N ILE A 154 -1.25 -7.49 -0.88
CA ILE A 154 -0.49 -7.54 -2.12
C ILE A 154 -1.36 -6.91 -3.19
N LYS A 155 -0.84 -5.86 -3.83
CA LYS A 155 -1.47 -5.23 -4.99
C LYS A 155 -0.67 -5.52 -6.23
N THR A 156 -1.35 -6.04 -7.24
CA THR A 156 -0.76 -6.24 -8.57
C THR A 156 -1.48 -5.33 -9.55
N TYR A 157 -0.72 -4.50 -10.23
CA TYR A 157 -1.21 -3.60 -11.28
C TYR A 157 -0.72 -4.09 -12.63
N THR A 158 -1.63 -4.21 -13.60
CA THR A 158 -1.34 -4.70 -14.95
C THR A 158 -1.39 -3.57 -15.97
N GLU A 159 -0.67 -3.71 -17.07
CA GLU A 159 -0.61 -2.69 -18.13
C GLU A 159 -1.96 -2.44 -18.82
N ASP A 160 -2.90 -3.41 -18.75
CA ASP A 160 -4.25 -3.28 -19.32
C ASP A 160 -5.25 -2.59 -18.38
N GLY A 161 -4.76 -1.95 -17.31
CA GLY A 161 -5.59 -1.16 -16.39
C GLY A 161 -6.40 -1.97 -15.39
N LYS A 162 -5.93 -3.16 -15.04
CA LYS A 162 -6.53 -3.97 -13.98
C LYS A 162 -5.63 -4.00 -12.75
N SER A 163 -6.24 -4.00 -11.58
CA SER A 163 -5.53 -4.25 -10.35
C SER A 163 -6.18 -5.39 -9.56
N TYR A 164 -5.33 -6.16 -8.92
CA TYR A 164 -5.71 -7.29 -8.10
C TYR A 164 -5.23 -7.02 -6.67
N LEU A 165 -6.16 -7.09 -5.72
CA LEU A 165 -5.83 -7.05 -4.31
C LEU A 165 -5.94 -8.48 -3.77
N THR A 166 -4.84 -8.98 -3.22
CA THR A 166 -4.79 -10.20 -2.44
C THR A 166 -4.45 -9.82 -1.02
N ALA A 167 -5.34 -10.13 -0.09
CA ALA A 167 -5.13 -9.87 1.33
C ALA A 167 -5.26 -11.16 2.11
N TYR A 168 -4.56 -11.25 3.23
CA TYR A 168 -4.77 -12.32 4.18
C TYR A 168 -6.05 -12.03 4.97
N MET A 169 -6.87 -13.05 5.12
CA MET A 169 -8.07 -12.97 5.95
C MET A 169 -8.05 -14.11 6.98
N SER A 170 -8.08 -13.73 8.26
CA SER A 170 -8.03 -14.66 9.38
C SER A 170 -9.16 -15.68 9.39
N GLU A 171 -10.35 -15.28 8.94
CA GLU A 171 -11.55 -16.13 8.92
C GLU A 171 -11.43 -17.37 8.03
N VAL A 172 -10.58 -17.34 7.02
CA VAL A 172 -10.37 -18.44 6.07
C VAL A 172 -8.96 -19.03 6.16
N ASP A 173 -8.16 -18.55 7.08
CA ASP A 173 -6.78 -18.98 7.33
C ASP A 173 -5.96 -19.05 6.03
N GLY A 174 -6.03 -18.00 5.22
CA GLY A 174 -5.30 -17.95 3.96
C GLY A 174 -5.42 -16.65 3.20
N TYR A 175 -4.70 -16.58 2.08
CA TYR A 175 -4.83 -15.49 1.14
C TYR A 175 -6.11 -15.63 0.32
N LEU A 176 -6.92 -14.60 0.32
CA LEU A 176 -8.05 -14.47 -0.58
C LEU A 176 -7.70 -13.48 -1.68
N ASN A 177 -7.87 -13.92 -2.91
CA ASN A 177 -7.85 -13.02 -4.06
C ASN A 177 -9.18 -12.29 -4.09
N GLN A 178 -9.24 -11.15 -3.41
CA GLN A 178 -10.48 -10.50 -3.00
C GLN A 178 -11.11 -9.66 -4.07
N MET A 179 -10.33 -8.87 -4.75
CA MET A 179 -10.88 -7.86 -5.63
C MET A 179 -10.07 -7.73 -6.91
N GLU A 180 -10.72 -8.03 -8.04
CA GLU A 180 -10.33 -7.47 -9.33
C GLU A 180 -11.01 -6.10 -9.44
N THR A 181 -10.21 -5.06 -9.64
CA THR A 181 -10.68 -3.71 -9.92
C THR A 181 -10.06 -3.22 -11.21
N ASN A 182 -10.75 -2.32 -11.89
CA ASN A 182 -10.14 -1.56 -12.96
C ASN A 182 -9.47 -0.32 -12.35
N TYR A 183 -8.46 0.20 -13.01
CA TYR A 183 -7.84 1.44 -12.58
C TYR A 183 -7.37 2.29 -13.76
N LYS A 184 -7.25 3.59 -13.51
CA LYS A 184 -6.64 4.59 -14.37
C LYS A 184 -5.78 5.48 -13.49
N VAL A 185 -4.62 5.88 -13.98
CA VAL A 185 -3.76 6.87 -13.31
C VAL A 185 -3.70 8.12 -14.18
N ILE A 186 -3.86 9.28 -13.57
CA ILE A 186 -3.74 10.60 -14.19
C ILE A 186 -2.75 11.39 -13.33
N GLY A 187 -1.55 11.57 -13.84
CA GLY A 187 -0.45 12.11 -13.04
C GLY A 187 -0.14 11.20 -11.85
N ASN A 188 -0.41 11.66 -10.64
CA ASN A 188 -0.27 10.91 -9.40
C ASN A 188 -1.61 10.48 -8.77
N LEU A 189 -2.73 10.72 -9.44
CA LEU A 189 -4.05 10.30 -8.97
C LEU A 189 -4.46 8.97 -9.62
N GLN A 190 -4.56 7.92 -8.82
CA GLN A 190 -5.16 6.66 -9.23
C GLN A 190 -6.66 6.70 -8.95
N ILE A 191 -7.45 6.38 -9.95
CA ILE A 191 -8.87 6.14 -9.82
C ILE A 191 -9.11 4.66 -10.05
N GLY A 192 -9.60 3.96 -9.03
CA GLY A 192 -9.96 2.54 -9.08
C GLY A 192 -11.48 2.38 -9.06
N TRP A 193 -12.00 1.32 -9.72
CA TRP A 193 -13.43 1.01 -9.68
C TRP A 193 -13.71 -0.48 -9.82
N THR A 194 -14.75 -0.92 -9.14
CA THR A 194 -15.32 -2.26 -9.31
C THR A 194 -16.20 -2.31 -10.54
N LYS A 195 -16.27 -3.48 -11.18
CA LYS A 195 -17.19 -3.66 -12.31
C LYS A 195 -18.63 -3.57 -11.81
N GLU A 196 -19.47 -2.87 -12.57
CA GLU A 196 -20.91 -2.86 -12.35
C GLU A 196 -21.49 -4.27 -12.43
N THR A 197 -22.37 -4.59 -11.48
CA THR A 197 -23.15 -5.83 -11.46
C THR A 197 -24.63 -5.50 -11.54
N SER A 198 -25.49 -6.54 -11.76
CA SER A 198 -26.95 -6.34 -11.76
C SER A 198 -27.48 -5.72 -10.45
N ASP A 199 -26.77 -5.92 -9.36
CA ASP A 199 -27.24 -5.59 -8.01
C ASP A 199 -26.50 -4.40 -7.38
N SER A 200 -25.39 -3.94 -8.00
CA SER A 200 -24.58 -2.85 -7.47
C SER A 200 -23.96 -2.01 -8.58
N PRO A 201 -24.11 -0.68 -8.53
CA PRO A 201 -23.40 0.23 -9.42
C PRO A 201 -21.89 0.17 -9.17
N SER A 202 -21.09 0.60 -10.15
CA SER A 202 -19.65 0.78 -9.96
C SER A 202 -19.38 1.71 -8.81
N GLN A 203 -18.47 1.29 -7.93
CA GLN A 203 -17.95 2.12 -6.85
C GLN A 203 -16.54 2.59 -7.23
N TYR A 204 -16.30 3.88 -7.11
CA TYR A 204 -15.03 4.50 -7.45
C TYR A 204 -14.29 4.93 -6.19
N ILE A 205 -12.98 4.79 -6.22
CA ILE A 205 -12.08 5.25 -5.17
C ILE A 205 -10.92 6.01 -5.79
N ALA A 206 -10.54 7.12 -5.18
CA ALA A 206 -9.36 7.87 -5.55
C ALA A 206 -8.25 7.67 -4.52
N ILE A 207 -7.05 7.43 -5.02
CA ILE A 207 -5.82 7.27 -4.24
C ILE A 207 -4.77 8.21 -4.80
N VAL A 208 -4.15 9.00 -3.95
CA VAL A 208 -2.98 9.80 -4.33
C VAL A 208 -1.74 8.94 -4.15
N LEU A 209 -0.96 8.86 -5.22
CA LEU A 209 0.25 8.05 -5.29
C LEU A 209 1.49 8.92 -5.12
N ASP A 210 2.49 8.36 -4.45
CA ASP A 210 3.88 8.80 -4.57
C ASP A 210 4.74 7.55 -4.75
N ILE A 211 5.57 7.54 -5.82
CA ILE A 211 6.48 6.43 -6.10
C ILE A 211 7.90 6.98 -6.11
N ILE A 212 8.72 6.42 -5.21
CA ILE A 212 10.14 6.73 -5.08
C ILE A 212 10.93 5.55 -5.64
N PRO A 213 11.42 5.62 -6.88
CA PRO A 213 12.20 4.55 -7.49
C PRO A 213 13.61 4.51 -6.88
N ASN A 214 14.09 3.32 -6.49
CA ASN A 214 15.44 3.07 -6.00
C ASN A 214 15.96 4.07 -4.94
N GLY A 215 15.07 4.83 -4.31
CA GLY A 215 15.43 5.96 -3.43
C GLY A 215 15.89 5.53 -2.05
N THR A 216 15.77 4.25 -1.72
CA THR A 216 16.09 3.73 -0.39
C THR A 216 16.76 2.36 -0.48
N GLU A 217 17.31 1.90 0.63
CA GLU A 217 17.81 0.51 0.76
C GLU A 217 16.69 -0.54 0.52
N LEU A 218 15.43 -0.10 0.47
CA LEU A 218 14.26 -0.96 0.33
C LEU A 218 13.84 -1.20 -1.13
N GLY A 219 14.45 -0.51 -2.10
CA GLY A 219 14.03 -0.51 -3.50
C GLY A 219 12.94 0.51 -3.79
N ASP A 220 12.07 0.23 -4.75
CA ASP A 220 10.97 1.12 -5.08
C ASP A 220 9.91 1.09 -3.96
N ILE A 221 9.54 2.27 -3.51
CA ILE A 221 8.49 2.47 -2.51
C ILE A 221 7.33 3.20 -3.16
N MET A 222 6.12 2.74 -2.89
CA MET A 222 4.89 3.41 -3.28
C MET A 222 4.08 3.77 -2.04
N THR A 223 3.69 5.03 -1.93
CA THR A 223 2.76 5.50 -0.92
C THR A 223 1.37 5.66 -1.54
N HIS A 224 0.38 5.09 -0.88
CA HIS A 224 -1.04 5.26 -1.16
C HIS A 224 -1.67 6.16 -0.10
N TYR A 225 -2.07 7.35 -0.46
CA TYR A 225 -2.88 8.19 0.40
C TYR A 225 -4.35 8.14 -0.05
N ASN A 226 -5.22 7.71 0.85
CA ASN A 226 -6.66 7.72 0.63
C ASN A 226 -7.27 8.96 1.29
N PRO A 227 -7.71 9.97 0.52
CA PRO A 227 -8.22 11.22 1.08
C PRO A 227 -9.56 11.05 1.79
N ILE A 228 -10.39 10.07 1.39
CA ILE A 228 -11.71 9.83 2.01
C ILE A 228 -11.57 9.36 3.46
N TYR A 229 -10.61 8.44 3.71
CA TYR A 229 -10.38 7.87 5.03
C TYR A 229 -9.21 8.54 5.78
N ASN A 230 -8.52 9.48 5.13
CA ASN A 230 -7.30 10.12 5.63
C ASN A 230 -6.26 9.10 6.12
N THR A 231 -6.05 8.06 5.32
CA THR A 231 -5.12 6.95 5.63
C THR A 231 -4.02 6.86 4.61
N THR A 232 -2.84 6.46 5.07
CA THR A 232 -1.66 6.26 4.22
C THR A 232 -1.14 4.84 4.42
N ALA A 233 -0.91 4.15 3.31
CA ALA A 233 -0.26 2.84 3.31
C ALA A 233 0.99 2.90 2.43
N THR A 234 2.05 2.21 2.87
CA THR A 234 3.33 2.15 2.16
C THR A 234 3.56 0.76 1.63
N PHE A 235 3.85 0.68 0.35
CA PHE A 235 4.09 -0.56 -0.37
C PHE A 235 5.53 -0.62 -0.87
N VAL A 236 6.11 -1.80 -0.89
CA VAL A 236 7.40 -2.08 -1.49
C VAL A 236 7.19 -2.88 -2.76
N ARG A 237 7.86 -2.52 -3.85
CA ARG A 237 7.81 -3.30 -5.09
C ARG A 237 8.54 -4.63 -4.92
N VAL A 238 7.87 -5.72 -5.26
CA VAL A 238 8.39 -7.08 -5.11
C VAL A 238 8.40 -7.84 -6.43
N LYS A 239 9.17 -8.90 -6.47
CA LYS A 239 9.20 -9.85 -7.59
C LYS A 239 7.95 -10.71 -7.58
N GLN A 240 7.44 -11.06 -8.74
CA GLN A 240 6.34 -11.99 -8.88
C GLN A 240 6.69 -13.37 -8.35
N ASP A 241 7.92 -13.82 -8.62
CA ASP A 241 8.44 -15.09 -8.14
C ASP A 241 9.63 -14.85 -7.21
N ILE A 242 9.73 -15.64 -6.16
CA ILE A 242 10.90 -15.60 -5.29
C ILE A 242 12.15 -16.10 -6.00
N ASN A 243 13.25 -15.36 -5.83
CA ASN A 243 14.54 -15.74 -6.39
C ASN A 243 15.46 -16.36 -5.32
N LEU A 244 15.73 -17.63 -5.45
CA LEU A 244 16.61 -18.41 -4.56
C LEU A 244 18.08 -18.24 -4.99
N ASN A 245 18.64 -17.09 -4.70
CA ASN A 245 19.92 -16.61 -5.26
C ASN A 245 21.14 -16.77 -4.35
N GLY A 246 21.03 -17.53 -3.27
CA GLY A 246 22.11 -17.71 -2.30
C GLY A 246 22.34 -16.50 -1.37
N LYS A 247 21.44 -15.50 -1.40
CA LYS A 247 21.55 -14.34 -0.50
C LYS A 247 21.17 -14.67 0.92
N THR A 248 21.86 -13.99 1.81
CA THR A 248 21.59 -14.01 3.26
C THR A 248 20.85 -12.76 3.64
N TYR A 249 19.79 -12.93 4.43
CA TYR A 249 18.97 -11.87 4.96
C TYR A 249 18.99 -11.91 6.49
N ASP A 250 19.24 -10.78 7.10
CA ASP A 250 19.23 -10.61 8.54
C ASP A 250 17.92 -10.00 9.00
N TYR A 251 17.44 -10.41 10.18
CA TYR A 251 16.22 -9.88 10.77
C TYR A 251 16.30 -8.36 10.95
N SER A 252 15.23 -7.69 10.59
CA SER A 252 15.08 -6.24 10.74
C SER A 252 13.90 -5.87 11.61
N SER A 253 12.73 -6.41 11.29
CA SER A 253 11.49 -6.15 12.03
C SER A 253 10.49 -7.28 11.84
N ALA A 254 9.51 -7.35 12.72
CA ALA A 254 8.30 -8.13 12.55
C ALA A 254 7.08 -7.24 12.73
N TYR A 255 6.05 -7.49 11.94
CA TYR A 255 4.74 -6.90 12.08
C TYR A 255 3.75 -8.00 12.46
N VAL A 256 3.12 -7.85 13.62
CA VAL A 256 2.21 -8.84 14.20
C VAL A 256 0.82 -8.25 14.28
N THR A 257 -0.15 -8.97 13.72
CA THR A 257 -1.57 -8.63 13.81
C THR A 257 -2.39 -9.84 14.19
N ASN A 258 -3.63 -9.62 14.59
CA ASN A 258 -4.57 -10.68 14.98
C ASN A 258 -3.98 -11.67 16.01
N ALA A 259 -3.07 -11.19 16.85
CA ALA A 259 -2.44 -12.02 17.86
C ALA A 259 -3.38 -12.18 19.05
N LYS A 260 -3.71 -13.43 19.35
CA LYS A 260 -4.58 -13.81 20.45
C LYS A 260 -4.08 -15.11 21.09
N GLY A 261 -3.83 -15.06 22.38
CA GLY A 261 -3.51 -16.23 23.19
C GLY A 261 -4.76 -16.97 23.65
N LYS A 262 -4.64 -18.28 23.88
CA LYS A 262 -5.70 -19.10 24.49
C LYS A 262 -5.72 -18.97 26.01
N ASP A 263 -4.57 -18.64 26.61
CA ASP A 263 -4.40 -18.45 28.05
C ASP A 263 -4.17 -16.98 28.37
N GLU A 264 -4.70 -16.51 29.53
CA GLU A 264 -4.47 -15.14 30.02
C GLU A 264 -2.98 -14.87 30.32
N ASP A 265 -2.20 -15.92 30.60
CA ASP A 265 -0.76 -15.84 30.87
C ASP A 265 0.09 -15.74 29.59
N PHE A 266 -0.51 -15.95 28.41
CA PHE A 266 0.17 -15.86 27.12
C PHE A 266 -0.31 -14.63 26.34
N THR A 267 0.35 -13.52 26.58
CA THR A 267 0.03 -12.26 25.89
C THR A 267 0.94 -12.13 24.68
N ILE A 268 0.37 -12.22 23.48
CA ILE A 268 1.05 -11.85 22.24
C ILE A 268 0.63 -10.41 21.94
N LEU A 269 1.60 -9.54 21.76
CA LEU A 269 1.36 -8.13 21.47
C LEU A 269 1.21 -7.92 19.95
N ASN A 270 0.12 -7.28 19.55
CA ASN A 270 0.01 -6.73 18.19
C ASN A 270 0.91 -5.50 18.07
N GLY A 271 1.52 -5.30 16.90
CA GLY A 271 2.32 -4.13 16.63
C GLY A 271 3.55 -4.40 15.78
N THR A 272 4.40 -3.38 15.68
CA THR A 272 5.66 -3.46 14.94
C THR A 272 6.83 -3.60 15.90
N PHE A 273 7.62 -4.63 15.69
CA PHE A 273 8.78 -4.98 16.52
C PHE A 273 10.05 -4.82 15.69
N ASN A 274 10.83 -3.80 16.01
CA ASN A 274 12.14 -3.55 15.39
C ASN A 274 13.24 -4.07 16.30
N ILE A 275 14.36 -4.48 15.71
CA ILE A 275 15.51 -4.99 16.44
C ILE A 275 16.01 -4.03 17.53
N ASP A 276 15.83 -2.72 17.32
CA ASP A 276 16.26 -1.67 18.25
C ASP A 276 15.27 -1.41 19.40
N ASN A 277 14.01 -1.88 19.26
CA ASN A 277 12.91 -1.58 20.19
C ASN A 277 12.43 -2.80 20.99
N ILE A 278 12.97 -3.98 20.71
CA ILE A 278 12.56 -5.23 21.34
C ILE A 278 13.32 -5.41 22.65
N ASN A 279 12.59 -5.52 23.77
CA ASN A 279 13.15 -6.08 24.98
C ASN A 279 13.37 -7.59 24.80
N ALA A 280 14.42 -8.14 25.39
CA ALA A 280 14.77 -9.55 25.23
C ALA A 280 13.60 -10.51 25.54
N GLY A 281 12.71 -10.15 26.47
CA GLY A 281 11.53 -10.95 26.81
C GLY A 281 10.42 -10.95 25.75
N ASP A 282 10.24 -9.83 25.02
CA ASP A 282 9.25 -9.76 23.95
C ASP A 282 9.71 -10.55 22.72
N PHE A 283 11.00 -10.57 22.48
CA PHE A 283 11.63 -11.33 21.41
C PHE A 283 11.42 -12.84 21.55
N ASP A 284 11.54 -13.36 22.78
CA ASP A 284 11.34 -14.78 23.08
C ASP A 284 9.89 -15.24 22.82
N VAL A 285 8.91 -14.34 22.98
CA VAL A 285 7.49 -14.65 22.75
C VAL A 285 7.15 -14.65 21.26
N ILE A 286 7.68 -13.67 20.49
CA ILE A 286 7.33 -13.49 19.09
C ILE A 286 8.19 -14.35 18.17
N LEU A 287 9.45 -14.52 18.53
CA LEU A 287 10.42 -15.27 17.75
C LEU A 287 10.83 -16.59 18.42
N GLY A 288 10.11 -17.04 19.44
CA GLY A 288 10.24 -18.31 20.23
C GLY A 288 11.54 -19.10 20.16
N ALA A 289 12.22 -19.07 19.03
CA ALA A 289 13.51 -19.66 18.73
C ALA A 289 14.57 -18.63 18.29
N GLY A 290 14.30 -17.31 18.44
CA GLY A 290 15.27 -16.25 18.15
C GLY A 290 15.78 -16.24 16.69
N LEU A 291 14.89 -16.41 15.70
CA LEU A 291 15.25 -16.35 14.28
C LEU A 291 15.91 -15.02 13.97
N TYR A 292 17.19 -15.01 13.54
CA TYR A 292 17.91 -13.79 13.24
C TYR A 292 18.43 -13.70 11.81
N CYS A 293 18.47 -14.84 11.09
CA CYS A 293 19.04 -14.89 9.74
C CYS A 293 18.43 -16.00 8.90
N VAL A 294 18.22 -15.71 7.63
CA VAL A 294 17.77 -16.66 6.61
C VAL A 294 18.68 -16.58 5.39
N GLU A 295 19.11 -17.72 4.89
CA GLU A 295 19.87 -17.83 3.64
C GLU A 295 19.06 -18.63 2.62
N LEU A 296 18.78 -18.02 1.46
CA LEU A 296 18.01 -18.63 0.40
C LEU A 296 18.94 -19.39 -0.56
N ASN A 297 18.73 -20.67 -0.71
CA ASN A 297 19.45 -21.52 -1.66
C ASN A 297 18.47 -22.15 -2.65
N ALA A 298 18.95 -22.64 -3.79
CA ALA A 298 18.12 -23.13 -4.89
C ALA A 298 17.05 -24.17 -4.48
N ASN A 299 17.33 -25.04 -3.49
CA ASN A 299 16.44 -26.12 -3.07
C ASN A 299 16.24 -26.16 -1.55
N SER A 300 16.74 -25.17 -0.83
CA SER A 300 16.68 -25.16 0.64
C SER A 300 16.75 -23.75 1.19
N ILE A 301 16.21 -23.59 2.37
CA ILE A 301 16.42 -22.40 3.19
C ILE A 301 17.21 -22.81 4.42
N LYS A 302 18.27 -22.05 4.70
CA LYS A 302 19.01 -22.18 5.92
C LYS A 302 18.49 -21.13 6.91
N HIS A 303 18.01 -21.59 8.03
CA HIS A 303 17.54 -20.77 9.15
C HIS A 303 18.62 -20.73 10.20
N LYS A 304 18.92 -19.53 10.71
CA LYS A 304 19.76 -19.35 11.90
C LYS A 304 18.93 -18.71 12.99
N SER A 305 18.87 -19.39 14.10
CA SER A 305 18.17 -18.94 15.29
C SER A 305 19.06 -19.06 16.51
N ARG A 306 18.69 -18.35 17.58
CA ARG A 306 19.45 -18.33 18.82
C ARG A 306 18.54 -18.59 20.02
N PRO A 307 17.91 -19.78 20.07
CA PRO A 307 17.12 -20.15 21.24
C PRO A 307 18.05 -20.24 22.46
N TYR A 308 17.62 -19.71 23.58
CA TYR A 308 18.35 -19.76 24.85
C TYR A 308 19.80 -19.24 24.77
N GLY A 309 20.11 -18.36 23.80
CA GLY A 309 21.44 -17.75 23.62
C GLY A 309 22.44 -18.57 22.80
N GLU A 310 22.07 -19.76 22.33
CA GLU A 310 22.94 -20.65 21.54
C GLU A 310 22.53 -20.67 20.06
N ASP A 311 23.51 -20.63 19.16
CA ASP A 311 23.27 -20.66 17.72
C ASP A 311 22.80 -22.04 17.25
N VAL A 312 21.64 -22.09 16.64
CA VAL A 312 21.07 -23.25 15.95
C VAL A 312 20.96 -22.93 14.46
N GLU A 313 21.48 -23.81 13.64
CA GLU A 313 21.42 -23.71 12.20
C GLU A 313 20.63 -24.90 11.64
N VAL A 314 19.58 -24.62 10.87
CA VAL A 314 18.71 -25.65 10.28
C VAL A 314 18.64 -25.39 8.78
N VAL A 315 18.91 -26.44 7.99
CA VAL A 315 18.77 -26.40 6.52
C VAL A 315 17.54 -27.21 6.14
N THR A 316 16.53 -26.54 5.64
CA THR A 316 15.23 -27.15 5.31
C THR A 316 15.05 -27.19 3.79
N PRO A 317 14.79 -28.37 3.19
CA PRO A 317 14.38 -28.44 1.80
C PRO A 317 13.08 -27.69 1.56
N ILE A 318 12.96 -27.13 0.35
CA ILE A 318 11.79 -26.31 -0.04
C ILE A 318 11.23 -26.73 -1.39
N THR A 319 9.94 -26.43 -1.56
CA THR A 319 9.29 -26.30 -2.88
C THR A 319 8.71 -24.93 -3.00
N VAL A 320 8.75 -24.34 -4.20
CA VAL A 320 8.31 -22.98 -4.49
C VAL A 320 7.27 -23.01 -5.60
N ASP A 321 6.18 -22.29 -5.37
CA ASP A 321 5.13 -22.02 -6.34
C ASP A 321 4.80 -20.51 -6.28
N GLY A 322 5.37 -19.75 -7.21
CA GLY A 322 5.34 -18.28 -7.17
C GLY A 322 5.99 -17.74 -5.89
N ASN A 323 5.20 -17.13 -5.05
CA ASN A 323 5.61 -16.60 -3.75
C ASN A 323 5.28 -17.54 -2.57
N LYS A 324 4.56 -18.63 -2.83
CA LYS A 324 4.30 -19.66 -1.82
C LYS A 324 5.51 -20.57 -1.70
N VAL A 325 6.05 -20.69 -0.50
CA VAL A 325 7.20 -21.52 -0.16
C VAL A 325 6.78 -22.55 0.87
N THR A 326 6.90 -23.83 0.52
CA THR A 326 6.67 -24.94 1.44
C THR A 326 8.01 -25.44 1.96
N LEU A 327 8.23 -25.31 3.26
CA LEU A 327 9.39 -25.86 3.95
C LEU A 327 9.08 -27.29 4.41
N ASP A 328 9.88 -28.25 3.98
CA ASP A 328 9.67 -29.66 4.31
C ASP A 328 10.61 -30.12 5.45
N PHE A 329 10.27 -29.77 6.67
CA PHE A 329 11.00 -30.21 7.86
C PHE A 329 10.91 -31.73 8.09
N SER A 330 9.90 -32.41 7.55
CA SER A 330 9.72 -33.85 7.70
C SER A 330 10.86 -34.67 7.09
N THR A 331 11.63 -34.05 6.15
CA THR A 331 12.85 -34.66 5.58
C THR A 331 14.00 -34.72 6.57
N LEU A 332 13.99 -33.88 7.61
CA LEU A 332 15.00 -33.86 8.68
C LEU A 332 14.65 -34.90 9.74
N TYR A 333 13.41 -34.84 10.21
CA TYR A 333 12.83 -35.84 11.12
C TYR A 333 11.36 -36.06 10.74
N PRO A 334 10.91 -37.33 10.60
CA PRO A 334 9.57 -37.69 10.13
C PRO A 334 8.42 -37.09 10.96
N ALA A 335 8.66 -36.80 12.25
CA ALA A 335 7.67 -36.20 13.12
C ALA A 335 7.53 -34.68 12.98
N LEU A 336 8.43 -34.03 12.27
CA LEU A 336 8.33 -32.59 12.01
C LEU A 336 7.31 -32.29 10.90
N ARG A 337 6.70 -31.11 11.00
CA ARG A 337 5.60 -30.73 10.13
C ARG A 337 6.07 -29.82 8.98
N LYS A 338 5.43 -29.95 7.83
CA LYS A 338 5.60 -29.00 6.72
C LYS A 338 5.04 -27.64 7.10
N VAL A 339 5.64 -26.60 6.54
CA VAL A 339 5.23 -25.21 6.77
C VAL A 339 5.02 -24.53 5.43
N ASP A 340 3.80 -24.10 5.19
CA ASP A 340 3.49 -23.24 4.03
C ASP A 340 3.56 -21.79 4.48
N MET A 341 4.43 -21.02 3.85
CA MET A 341 4.53 -19.59 4.08
C MET A 341 4.60 -18.83 2.77
N TYR A 342 4.45 -17.52 2.82
CA TYR A 342 4.63 -16.67 1.66
C TYR A 342 5.88 -15.83 1.83
N MET A 343 6.67 -15.72 0.76
CA MET A 343 7.88 -14.92 0.72
C MET A 343 7.81 -13.91 -0.41
N TYR A 344 8.09 -12.65 -0.09
CA TYR A 344 8.14 -11.56 -1.06
C TYR A 344 9.50 -10.92 -1.01
N GLN A 345 10.16 -10.87 -2.16
CA GLN A 345 11.49 -10.32 -2.30
C GLN A 345 11.39 -9.00 -3.05
N SER A 346 11.99 -7.92 -2.52
CA SER A 346 12.06 -6.66 -3.25
C SER A 346 12.76 -6.83 -4.59
N VAL A 347 12.43 -5.97 -5.56
CA VAL A 347 12.98 -6.08 -6.94
C VAL A 347 14.50 -6.04 -6.95
N ASN A 348 15.12 -5.24 -6.09
CA ASN A 348 16.57 -5.14 -5.95
C ASN A 348 17.20 -6.14 -4.97
N ASP A 349 16.45 -7.12 -4.48
CA ASP A 349 16.86 -8.12 -3.47
C ASP A 349 17.33 -7.53 -2.13
N SER A 350 17.00 -6.30 -1.81
CA SER A 350 17.43 -5.67 -0.55
C SER A 350 16.61 -6.11 0.65
N GLN A 351 15.37 -6.55 0.42
CA GLN A 351 14.45 -7.04 1.45
C GLN A 351 13.83 -8.38 1.08
N LEU A 352 13.59 -9.17 2.11
CA LEU A 352 12.77 -10.37 2.10
C LEU A 352 11.66 -10.21 3.15
N HIS A 353 10.43 -10.36 2.73
CA HIS A 353 9.26 -10.45 3.60
C HIS A 353 8.87 -11.92 3.73
N MET A 354 8.78 -12.43 4.96
CA MET A 354 8.32 -13.79 5.25
C MET A 354 7.02 -13.68 6.01
N TYR A 355 5.93 -14.11 5.38
CA TYR A 355 4.62 -14.03 5.95
C TYR A 355 4.10 -15.40 6.39
N MET A 356 3.58 -15.46 7.61
CA MET A 356 3.01 -16.64 8.22
C MET A 356 1.67 -16.31 8.89
N HIS A 357 0.66 -17.12 8.60
CA HIS A 357 -0.58 -17.16 9.38
C HIS A 357 -0.45 -18.15 10.54
N THR A 358 -1.48 -18.27 11.37
CA THR A 358 -1.50 -19.04 12.62
C THR A 358 -0.86 -20.43 12.50
N ASN A 359 -1.33 -21.28 11.60
CA ASN A 359 -0.83 -22.65 11.46
C ASN A 359 0.62 -22.70 10.98
N ALA A 360 0.98 -21.82 10.03
CA ALA A 360 2.34 -21.71 9.55
C ALA A 360 3.29 -21.26 10.67
N PHE A 361 2.88 -20.27 11.45
CA PHE A 361 3.63 -19.77 12.59
C PHE A 361 3.85 -20.87 13.64
N ILE A 362 2.79 -21.53 14.08
CA ILE A 362 2.85 -22.61 15.08
C ILE A 362 3.81 -23.71 14.60
N ASN A 363 3.61 -24.22 13.38
CA ASN A 363 4.43 -25.30 12.86
C ASN A 363 5.89 -24.88 12.66
N TYR A 364 6.15 -23.65 12.18
CA TYR A 364 7.49 -23.16 11.97
C TYR A 364 8.29 -23.07 13.26
N PHE A 365 7.74 -22.40 14.28
CA PHE A 365 8.44 -22.21 15.54
C PHE A 365 8.51 -23.49 16.38
N ALA A 366 7.47 -24.33 16.37
CA ALA A 366 7.53 -25.63 17.02
C ALA A 366 8.60 -26.55 16.39
N ASN A 367 8.74 -26.54 15.05
CA ASN A 367 9.82 -27.26 14.39
C ASN A 367 11.21 -26.77 14.84
N LEU A 368 11.42 -25.44 14.90
CA LEU A 368 12.70 -24.88 15.36
C LEU A 368 12.99 -25.22 16.83
N GLU A 369 11.96 -25.19 17.69
CA GLU A 369 12.10 -25.58 19.08
C GLU A 369 12.47 -27.07 19.21
N VAL A 370 11.77 -27.95 18.49
CA VAL A 370 12.13 -29.38 18.45
C VAL A 370 13.58 -29.58 18.00
N MET A 371 14.01 -28.91 16.95
CA MET A 371 15.40 -28.99 16.45
C MET A 371 16.41 -28.52 17.50
N SER A 372 16.07 -27.53 18.29
CA SER A 372 16.88 -27.08 19.42
C SER A 372 16.97 -28.14 20.51
N LEU A 373 15.83 -28.67 20.96
CA LEU A 373 15.78 -29.72 22.00
C LEU A 373 16.53 -31.00 21.59
N LEU A 374 16.44 -31.39 20.31
CA LEU A 374 17.23 -32.49 19.75
C LEU A 374 18.73 -32.19 19.77
N LYS A 375 19.15 -31.00 19.44
CA LYS A 375 20.56 -30.57 19.46
C LYS A 375 21.16 -30.67 20.86
N TYR A 376 20.40 -30.34 21.89
CA TYR A 376 20.85 -30.41 23.28
C TYR A 376 20.61 -31.76 23.97
N GLY A 377 20.01 -32.72 23.25
CA GLY A 377 19.72 -34.04 23.79
C GLY A 377 18.62 -34.04 24.85
N GLU A 378 17.75 -33.03 24.86
CA GLU A 378 16.63 -32.91 25.79
C GLU A 378 15.45 -33.80 25.39
N ILE A 379 15.36 -34.13 24.09
CA ILE A 379 14.41 -35.12 23.56
C ILE A 379 15.14 -36.14 22.68
N ASP A 380 14.59 -37.36 22.60
CA ASP A 380 15.06 -38.39 21.67
C ASP A 380 14.38 -38.20 20.30
N PRO A 381 15.13 -38.20 19.18
CA PRO A 381 14.55 -38.07 17.84
C PRO A 381 13.56 -39.19 17.47
N THR A 382 13.61 -40.32 18.16
CA THR A 382 12.71 -41.46 17.95
C THR A 382 11.45 -41.38 18.85
N ASP A 383 11.43 -40.48 19.82
CA ASP A 383 10.26 -40.24 20.69
C ASP A 383 9.28 -39.26 20.02
N ALA A 384 8.43 -39.81 19.14
CA ALA A 384 7.39 -39.04 18.45
C ALA A 384 6.40 -38.36 19.44
N ALA A 385 6.20 -38.93 20.63
CA ALA A 385 5.31 -38.36 21.62
C ALA A 385 5.91 -37.10 22.28
N ALA A 386 7.23 -37.09 22.53
CA ALA A 386 7.92 -35.91 23.03
C ALA A 386 7.92 -34.77 21.97
N VAL A 387 8.11 -35.10 20.69
CA VAL A 387 8.03 -34.15 19.61
C VAL A 387 6.60 -33.59 19.50
N GLU A 388 5.58 -34.44 19.45
CA GLU A 388 4.17 -34.01 19.33
C GLU A 388 3.75 -33.14 20.52
N LYS A 389 4.32 -33.34 21.70
CA LYS A 389 4.06 -32.52 22.88
C LYS A 389 4.48 -31.05 22.66
N VAL A 390 5.57 -30.81 21.93
CA VAL A 390 6.01 -29.41 21.60
C VAL A 390 4.96 -28.70 20.74
N PHE A 391 4.47 -29.39 19.70
CA PHE A 391 3.40 -28.82 18.85
C PHE A 391 2.12 -28.56 19.64
N THR A 392 1.67 -29.57 20.44
CA THR A 392 0.48 -29.44 21.26
C THR A 392 0.59 -28.30 22.27
N ASN A 393 1.78 -28.10 22.86
CA ASN A 393 2.01 -26.96 23.76
C ASN A 393 1.88 -25.63 23.05
N MET A 394 2.41 -25.51 21.84
CA MET A 394 2.30 -24.26 21.05
C MET A 394 0.84 -24.02 20.64
N GLU A 395 0.15 -25.04 20.12
CA GLU A 395 -1.27 -25.00 19.76
C GLU A 395 -2.19 -24.66 20.94
N ALA A 396 -1.84 -25.13 22.15
CA ALA A 396 -2.58 -24.82 23.37
C ALA A 396 -2.46 -23.35 23.79
N ARG A 397 -1.38 -22.66 23.39
CA ARG A 397 -1.08 -21.28 23.79
C ARG A 397 -1.56 -20.24 22.77
N VAL A 398 -1.52 -20.56 21.48
CA VAL A 398 -1.85 -19.62 20.38
C VAL A 398 -3.24 -19.91 19.85
N GLU A 399 -4.14 -18.93 19.90
CA GLU A 399 -5.45 -19.00 19.24
C GLU A 399 -5.36 -18.51 17.80
N SER A 400 -4.77 -17.33 17.60
CA SER A 400 -4.54 -16.73 16.28
C SER A 400 -3.29 -15.86 16.31
N ILE A 401 -2.65 -15.73 15.16
CA ILE A 401 -1.55 -14.79 14.92
C ILE A 401 -1.25 -14.69 13.42
N ASN A 402 -0.98 -13.48 12.96
CA ASN A 402 -0.43 -13.22 11.66
C ASN A 402 0.89 -12.47 11.84
N VAL A 403 1.95 -12.97 11.23
CA VAL A 403 3.28 -12.36 11.35
C VAL A 403 3.88 -12.13 9.97
N SER A 404 4.36 -10.93 9.76
CA SER A 404 5.21 -10.59 8.63
C SER A 404 6.61 -10.22 9.14
N PHE A 405 7.59 -11.07 8.86
CA PHE A 405 9.00 -10.77 9.12
C PHE A 405 9.58 -9.98 7.95
N VAL A 406 10.21 -8.87 8.25
CA VAL A 406 10.97 -8.09 7.29
C VAL A 406 12.45 -8.30 7.58
N MET A 407 13.15 -8.83 6.60
CA MET A 407 14.57 -9.14 6.68
C MET A 407 15.34 -8.34 5.64
N LYS A 408 16.51 -7.85 5.99
CA LYS A 408 17.38 -7.06 5.11
C LYS A 408 18.53 -7.91 4.58
N ALA A 409 18.82 -7.77 3.29
CA ALA A 409 19.97 -8.46 2.70
C ALA A 409 21.25 -8.05 3.41
N ARG A 410 22.04 -9.05 3.76
CA ARG A 410 23.38 -8.82 4.31
C ARG A 410 24.27 -8.20 3.21
N LYS A 411 24.95 -7.11 3.56
CA LYS A 411 25.89 -6.40 2.66
C LYS A 411 27.15 -7.21 2.41
#